data_695043c358da2c98bf5fa73aaa5c15ef
#
_entry.id   695043c358da2c98bf5fa73aaa5c15ef
#
_cell.length_a   1.000
_cell.length_b   1.000
_cell.length_c   1.000
_cell.angle_alpha   90.00
_cell.angle_beta   90.00
_cell.angle_gamma   90.00
#
_symmetry.space_group_name_H-M   'P 1'
#
loop_
_entity.id
_entity.type
_entity.pdbx_description
1 polymer ?
#
loop_
_entity_poly.entity_id
_entity_poly.type
_entity_poly.pdbx_seq_one_letter_code
_entity_poly.pdbx_strand_id
1 'polypeptide(L)'
;MTAVNAATVQDRFVARLARREPLIGTLLTLPAPEIAEVVAAAGFDWLFVDMEHGLIDFASVQRVVQAVGHLCPCIVRVPSAEPILIAKALDTGAAGIIVPHVNTAEEARAIVRAAHYPPAGGRSLGVARAQGYGGRIADAIAHDNDRTIVVAQVEHVDGVANIAEIVAVPDVSAVFIGPFDLSASLGKPGEIGAPDVEQAIGEVVSACAARKLPCGIFVASGEAARRAFAAGHSLVCAMTDTLLLAGAAARLRASAFAKKGVGGG
;
A
#
# COMPACT_ATOMS: atom_id res chain seq x y z
N MET A 1 -13.58 35.64 4.48
CA MET A 1 -14.14 34.61 3.58
C MET A 1 -13.28 33.37 3.76
N THR A 2 -13.71 32.43 4.58
CA THR A 2 -13.07 31.12 4.74
C THR A 2 -13.29 30.34 3.45
N ALA A 3 -12.23 30.16 2.67
CA ALA A 3 -12.25 29.25 1.55
C ALA A 3 -12.63 27.86 2.09
N VAL A 4 -13.75 27.32 1.65
CA VAL A 4 -14.08 25.91 1.84
C VAL A 4 -12.96 25.14 1.14
N ASN A 5 -12.04 24.59 1.92
CA ASN A 5 -10.91 23.84 1.38
C ASN A 5 -11.48 22.61 0.68
N ALA A 6 -11.36 22.55 -0.64
CA ALA A 6 -11.77 21.36 -1.40
C ALA A 6 -10.97 20.16 -0.89
N ALA A 7 -11.66 19.04 -0.65
CA ALA A 7 -11.02 17.81 -0.16
C ALA A 7 -9.84 17.43 -1.06
N THR A 8 -8.70 17.16 -0.45
CA THR A 8 -7.48 16.76 -1.16
C THR A 8 -7.65 15.37 -1.79
N VAL A 9 -6.72 14.98 -2.67
CA VAL A 9 -6.67 13.61 -3.22
C VAL A 9 -6.55 12.59 -2.09
N GLN A 10 -5.74 12.88 -1.08
CA GLN A 10 -5.58 12.04 0.10
C GLN A 10 -6.89 11.94 0.91
N ASP A 11 -7.58 13.05 1.18
CA ASP A 11 -8.86 13.02 1.93
C ASP A 11 -9.91 12.17 1.22
N ARG A 12 -10.00 12.28 -0.10
CA ARG A 12 -10.91 11.45 -0.92
C ARG A 12 -10.54 9.97 -0.85
N PHE A 13 -9.25 9.66 -0.90
CA PHE A 13 -8.78 8.28 -0.82
C PHE A 13 -9.04 7.68 0.55
N VAL A 14 -8.73 8.38 1.65
CA VAL A 14 -9.03 7.96 3.03
C VAL A 14 -10.52 7.66 3.19
N ALA A 15 -11.38 8.55 2.69
CA ALA A 15 -12.83 8.35 2.74
C ALA A 15 -13.30 7.12 1.94
N ARG A 16 -12.74 6.86 0.75
CA ARG A 16 -13.04 5.67 -0.07
C ARG A 16 -12.53 4.40 0.61
N LEU A 17 -11.31 4.44 1.16
CA LEU A 17 -10.72 3.33 1.91
C LEU A 17 -11.60 2.94 3.10
N ALA A 18 -12.01 3.92 3.92
CA ALA A 18 -12.88 3.67 5.07
C ALA A 18 -14.24 3.07 4.68
N ARG A 19 -14.77 3.41 3.50
CA ARG A 19 -15.99 2.78 2.95
C ARG A 19 -15.75 1.42 2.31
N ARG A 20 -14.50 0.97 2.28
CA ARG A 20 -14.08 -0.28 1.64
C ARG A 20 -14.48 -0.36 0.16
N GLU A 21 -14.42 0.77 -0.53
CA GLU A 21 -14.60 0.79 -1.98
C GLU A 21 -13.45 0.03 -2.67
N PRO A 22 -13.69 -0.63 -3.80
CA PRO A 22 -12.61 -1.22 -4.59
C PRO A 22 -11.58 -0.17 -5.01
N LEU A 23 -10.35 -0.33 -4.56
CA LEU A 23 -9.22 0.55 -4.84
C LEU A 23 -8.09 -0.28 -5.47
N ILE A 24 -7.72 0.06 -6.70
CA ILE A 24 -6.62 -0.60 -7.40
C ILE A 24 -5.37 0.26 -7.41
N GLY A 25 -4.26 -0.31 -6.99
CA GLY A 25 -2.94 0.29 -7.06
C GLY A 25 -1.95 -0.58 -7.80
N THR A 26 -0.73 -0.09 -7.94
CA THR A 26 0.40 -0.87 -8.45
C THR A 26 1.65 -0.57 -7.62
N LEU A 27 2.61 -1.50 -7.64
CA LEU A 27 3.82 -1.42 -6.83
C LEU A 27 4.95 -0.78 -7.63
N LEU A 28 5.56 0.26 -7.07
CA LEU A 28 6.75 0.92 -7.61
C LEU A 28 8.00 0.35 -6.93
N THR A 29 8.91 -0.17 -7.74
CA THR A 29 10.22 -0.69 -7.33
C THR A 29 11.38 0.14 -7.89
N LEU A 30 11.11 0.96 -8.92
CA LEU A 30 12.11 1.82 -9.55
C LEU A 30 12.11 3.23 -8.91
N PRO A 31 13.28 3.80 -8.57
CA PRO A 31 13.41 5.11 -7.97
C PRO A 31 13.24 6.25 -9.01
N ALA A 32 12.24 6.14 -9.89
CA ALA A 32 12.02 7.03 -11.04
C ALA A 32 10.66 7.71 -10.95
N PRO A 33 10.60 9.02 -10.63
CA PRO A 33 9.35 9.79 -10.60
C PRO A 33 8.58 9.74 -11.92
N GLU A 34 9.27 9.65 -13.03
CA GLU A 34 8.68 9.58 -14.39
C GLU A 34 7.83 8.30 -14.56
N ILE A 35 8.26 7.19 -13.98
CA ILE A 35 7.47 5.95 -13.97
C ILE A 35 6.20 6.15 -13.14
N ALA A 36 6.32 6.80 -11.98
CA ALA A 36 5.17 7.10 -11.14
C ALA A 36 4.15 7.99 -11.87
N GLU A 37 4.59 9.00 -12.63
CA GLU A 37 3.71 9.87 -13.45
C GLU A 37 2.98 9.06 -14.52
N VAL A 38 3.69 8.20 -15.26
CA VAL A 38 3.10 7.34 -16.30
C VAL A 38 2.03 6.42 -15.72
N VAL A 39 2.32 5.82 -14.56
CA VAL A 39 1.41 4.88 -13.91
C VAL A 39 0.21 5.61 -13.28
N ALA A 40 0.43 6.75 -12.63
CA ALA A 40 -0.66 7.57 -12.08
C ALA A 40 -1.60 8.07 -13.19
N ALA A 41 -1.06 8.46 -14.35
CA ALA A 41 -1.86 8.86 -15.51
C ALA A 41 -2.69 7.71 -16.11
N ALA A 42 -2.32 6.45 -15.87
CA ALA A 42 -3.10 5.29 -16.26
C ALA A 42 -4.37 5.07 -15.40
N GLY A 43 -4.55 5.85 -14.33
CA GLY A 43 -5.77 5.88 -13.52
C GLY A 43 -5.80 4.90 -12.34
N PHE A 44 -4.64 4.50 -11.83
CA PHE A 44 -4.58 3.77 -10.56
C PHE A 44 -5.06 4.67 -9.41
N ASP A 45 -5.78 4.09 -8.44
CA ASP A 45 -6.30 4.81 -7.28
C ASP A 45 -5.22 5.18 -6.27
N TRP A 46 -4.13 4.40 -6.20
CA TRP A 46 -3.02 4.59 -5.27
C TRP A 46 -1.72 3.94 -5.77
N LEU A 47 -0.58 4.37 -5.25
CA LEU A 47 0.72 3.79 -5.54
C LEU A 47 1.34 3.20 -4.28
N PHE A 48 1.79 1.96 -4.41
CA PHE A 48 2.56 1.26 -3.39
C PHE A 48 4.04 1.53 -3.66
N VAL A 49 4.70 2.34 -2.85
CA VAL A 49 6.14 2.66 -3.02
C VAL A 49 6.95 1.74 -2.11
N ASP A 50 7.83 0.93 -2.69
CA ASP A 50 8.48 -0.16 -1.99
C ASP A 50 9.92 0.17 -1.58
N MET A 51 10.15 0.38 -0.29
CA MET A 51 11.49 0.54 0.28
C MET A 51 12.03 -0.74 0.92
N GLU A 52 11.25 -1.82 0.96
CA GLU A 52 11.71 -3.10 1.53
C GLU A 52 12.51 -3.91 0.50
N HIS A 53 11.93 -4.18 -0.67
CA HIS A 53 12.57 -4.96 -1.72
C HIS A 53 13.04 -4.11 -2.91
N GLY A 54 12.59 -2.85 -3.00
CA GLY A 54 13.08 -1.88 -3.98
C GLY A 54 14.33 -1.14 -3.51
N LEU A 55 15.17 -0.69 -4.46
CA LEU A 55 16.29 0.20 -4.17
C LEU A 55 15.82 1.66 -4.08
N ILE A 56 14.72 1.90 -3.38
CA ILE A 56 14.11 3.22 -3.20
C ILE A 56 14.49 3.77 -1.84
N ASP A 57 15.20 4.88 -1.82
CA ASP A 57 15.55 5.63 -0.61
C ASP A 57 14.52 6.74 -0.30
N PHE A 58 14.61 7.37 0.87
CA PHE A 58 13.69 8.44 1.27
C PHE A 58 13.72 9.65 0.31
N ALA A 59 14.87 9.95 -0.29
CA ALA A 59 14.97 11.03 -1.26
C ALA A 59 14.21 10.69 -2.55
N SER A 60 14.25 9.44 -2.98
CA SER A 60 13.48 8.94 -4.12
C SER A 60 11.99 8.90 -3.82
N VAL A 61 11.60 8.42 -2.63
CA VAL A 61 10.18 8.52 -2.17
C VAL A 61 9.69 9.96 -2.25
N GLN A 62 10.46 10.92 -1.70
CA GLN A 62 10.04 12.32 -1.72
C GLN A 62 9.87 12.84 -3.15
N ARG A 63 10.77 12.50 -4.10
CA ARG A 63 10.62 12.88 -5.51
C ARG A 63 9.38 12.27 -6.16
N VAL A 64 9.10 10.99 -5.91
CA VAL A 64 7.87 10.33 -6.37
C VAL A 64 6.63 11.05 -5.81
N VAL A 65 6.59 11.30 -4.50
CA VAL A 65 5.44 12.00 -3.88
C VAL A 65 5.31 13.44 -4.38
N GLN A 66 6.41 14.13 -4.70
CA GLN A 66 6.39 15.46 -5.32
C GLN A 66 5.77 15.41 -6.72
N ALA A 67 6.12 14.41 -7.51
CA ALA A 67 5.63 14.26 -8.88
C ALA A 67 4.13 13.92 -8.92
N VAL A 68 3.66 12.99 -8.10
CA VAL A 68 2.32 12.41 -8.26
C VAL A 68 1.38 12.53 -7.06
N GLY A 69 1.83 12.95 -5.88
CA GLY A 69 1.01 12.97 -4.67
C GLY A 69 -0.22 13.87 -4.75
N HIS A 70 -0.27 14.79 -5.70
CA HIS A 70 -1.43 15.63 -6.02
C HIS A 70 -2.45 14.95 -6.95
N LEU A 71 -2.08 13.85 -7.59
CA LEU A 71 -2.90 13.05 -8.52
C LEU A 71 -3.30 11.71 -7.90
N CYS A 72 -2.36 11.04 -7.23
CA CYS A 72 -2.49 9.68 -6.75
C CYS A 72 -1.79 9.54 -5.40
N PRO A 73 -2.46 9.07 -4.32
CA PRO A 73 -1.83 8.87 -3.03
C PRO A 73 -0.72 7.82 -3.11
N CYS A 74 0.42 8.11 -2.48
CA CYS A 74 1.52 7.17 -2.33
C CYS A 74 1.51 6.61 -0.90
N ILE A 75 1.43 5.30 -0.76
CA ILE A 75 1.59 4.58 0.51
C ILE A 75 2.93 3.87 0.46
N VAL A 76 3.78 4.12 1.43
CA VAL A 76 5.18 3.66 1.42
C VAL A 76 5.34 2.42 2.27
N ARG A 77 5.81 1.32 1.68
CA ARG A 77 6.26 0.19 2.47
C ARG A 77 7.65 0.47 3.02
N VAL A 78 7.73 0.59 4.34
CA VAL A 78 8.98 0.79 5.05
C VAL A 78 9.76 -0.53 5.18
N PRO A 79 11.11 -0.49 5.31
CA PRO A 79 11.90 -1.73 5.42
C PRO A 79 11.67 -2.50 6.72
N SER A 80 11.21 -1.84 7.77
CA SER A 80 10.91 -2.46 9.07
C SER A 80 10.00 -1.56 9.91
N ALA A 81 9.53 -2.09 11.06
CA ALA A 81 8.69 -1.38 12.02
C ALA A 81 9.44 -0.34 12.88
N GLU A 82 10.68 0.00 12.54
CA GLU A 82 11.49 0.98 13.26
C GLU A 82 10.82 2.37 13.25
N PRO A 83 10.55 3.00 14.42
CA PRO A 83 9.82 4.26 14.49
C PRO A 83 10.45 5.38 13.67
N ILE A 84 11.78 5.41 13.58
CA ILE A 84 12.49 6.43 12.79
C ILE A 84 12.27 6.27 11.28
N LEU A 85 12.14 5.04 10.77
CA LEU A 85 11.87 4.78 9.36
C LEU A 85 10.44 5.15 9.01
N ILE A 86 9.48 4.84 9.89
CA ILE A 86 8.09 5.22 9.77
C ILE A 86 7.95 6.76 9.72
N ALA A 87 8.54 7.46 10.69
CA ALA A 87 8.50 8.92 10.74
C ALA A 87 9.11 9.55 9.49
N LYS A 88 10.27 9.06 9.04
CA LYS A 88 10.95 9.56 7.82
C LYS A 88 10.14 9.31 6.55
N ALA A 89 9.51 8.15 6.41
CA ALA A 89 8.63 7.88 5.28
C ALA A 89 7.47 8.87 5.23
N LEU A 90 6.81 9.10 6.36
CA LEU A 90 5.73 10.09 6.47
C LEU A 90 6.20 11.52 6.25
N ASP A 91 7.42 11.87 6.65
CA ASP A 91 8.00 13.21 6.46
C ASP A 91 8.25 13.56 4.98
N THR A 92 8.35 12.57 4.09
CA THR A 92 8.36 12.80 2.64
C THR A 92 7.05 13.39 2.11
N GLY A 93 5.97 13.34 2.90
CA GLY A 93 4.61 13.70 2.52
C GLY A 93 3.84 12.54 1.88
N ALA A 94 4.25 11.31 2.12
CA ALA A 94 3.48 10.12 1.77
C ALA A 94 2.11 10.13 2.47
N ALA A 95 1.09 9.58 1.81
CA ALA A 95 -0.26 9.49 2.36
C ALA A 95 -0.37 8.50 3.54
N GLY A 96 0.58 7.59 3.64
CA GLY A 96 0.64 6.58 4.69
C GLY A 96 1.81 5.63 4.53
N ILE A 97 1.79 4.62 5.37
CA ILE A 97 2.80 3.57 5.43
C ILE A 97 2.16 2.17 5.35
N ILE A 98 2.92 1.23 4.82
CA ILE A 98 2.71 -0.21 4.96
C ILE A 98 3.90 -0.75 5.76
N VAL A 99 3.63 -1.44 6.85
CA VAL A 99 4.69 -2.01 7.68
C VAL A 99 4.66 -3.53 7.56
N PRO A 100 5.75 -4.14 7.07
CA PRO A 100 5.85 -5.58 6.88
C PRO A 100 5.94 -6.33 8.21
N HIS A 101 5.69 -7.63 8.16
CA HIS A 101 5.90 -8.58 9.27
C HIS A 101 5.16 -8.24 10.57
N VAL A 102 3.95 -7.68 10.48
CA VAL A 102 3.11 -7.45 11.67
C VAL A 102 2.44 -8.76 12.07
N ASN A 103 2.89 -9.33 13.18
CA ASN A 103 2.46 -10.64 13.65
C ASN A 103 1.64 -10.60 14.95
N THR A 104 1.64 -9.46 15.66
CA THR A 104 0.94 -9.29 16.94
C THR A 104 0.20 -7.95 17.02
N ALA A 105 -0.80 -7.90 17.90
CA ALA A 105 -1.49 -6.65 18.23
C ALA A 105 -0.56 -5.61 18.89
N GLU A 106 0.49 -6.05 19.58
CA GLU A 106 1.47 -5.14 20.17
C GLU A 106 2.30 -4.43 19.09
N GLU A 107 2.78 -5.17 18.08
CA GLU A 107 3.45 -4.61 16.91
C GLU A 107 2.52 -3.67 16.16
N ALA A 108 1.25 -4.05 15.95
CA ALA A 108 0.25 -3.18 15.33
C ALA A 108 0.05 -1.86 16.12
N ARG A 109 -0.01 -1.93 17.45
CA ARG A 109 -0.05 -0.72 18.29
C ARG A 109 1.23 0.11 18.23
N ALA A 110 2.38 -0.55 18.12
CA ALA A 110 3.66 0.15 18.02
C ALA A 110 3.78 0.96 16.72
N ILE A 111 3.38 0.39 15.58
CA ILE A 111 3.41 1.11 14.29
C ILE A 111 2.41 2.28 14.26
N VAL A 112 1.23 2.13 14.85
CA VAL A 112 0.26 3.24 14.99
C VAL A 112 0.87 4.37 15.82
N ARG A 113 1.47 4.05 16.99
CA ARG A 113 2.14 5.05 17.83
C ARG A 113 3.28 5.77 17.10
N ALA A 114 4.04 5.05 16.28
CA ALA A 114 5.15 5.62 15.51
C ALA A 114 4.68 6.53 14.37
N ALA A 115 3.47 6.30 13.84
CA ALA A 115 2.90 7.06 12.73
C ALA A 115 2.16 8.33 13.16
N HIS A 116 1.65 8.38 14.39
CA HIS A 116 0.79 9.45 14.88
C HIS A 116 1.53 10.44 15.79
N TYR A 117 1.16 11.71 15.68
CA TYR A 117 1.63 12.77 16.60
C TYR A 117 0.99 12.64 17.99
N PRO A 118 1.67 13.13 19.05
CA PRO A 118 1.06 13.23 20.38
C PRO A 118 -0.26 14.04 20.36
N PRO A 119 -1.24 13.70 21.24
CA PRO A 119 -1.16 12.68 22.29
C PRO A 119 -1.47 11.25 21.81
N ALA A 120 -1.97 11.06 20.59
CA ALA A 120 -2.37 9.75 20.06
C ALA A 120 -1.17 8.81 19.80
N GLY A 121 0.00 9.38 19.52
CA GLY A 121 1.22 8.63 19.24
C GLY A 121 2.49 9.29 19.74
N GLY A 122 3.63 8.88 19.19
CA GLY A 122 4.97 9.34 19.55
C GLY A 122 5.80 9.87 18.38
N ARG A 123 5.18 10.09 17.21
CA ARG A 123 5.88 10.66 16.05
C ARG A 123 6.42 12.05 16.41
N SER A 124 7.71 12.27 16.17
CA SER A 124 8.34 13.56 16.39
C SER A 124 7.89 14.60 15.35
N LEU A 125 7.79 15.85 15.79
CA LEU A 125 7.49 16.99 14.93
C LEU A 125 8.78 17.49 14.28
N GLY A 126 8.81 17.53 12.96
CA GLY A 126 9.91 18.04 12.15
C GLY A 126 9.48 19.19 11.25
N VAL A 127 10.44 19.77 10.56
CA VAL A 127 10.22 20.79 9.51
C VAL A 127 10.52 20.13 8.15
N ALA A 128 9.71 19.15 7.80
CA ALA A 128 9.84 18.39 6.56
C ALA A 128 8.76 18.78 5.54
N ARG A 129 8.72 18.07 4.41
CA ARG A 129 7.72 18.30 3.35
C ARG A 129 6.30 18.09 3.85
N ALA A 130 6.05 17.06 4.65
CA ALA A 130 4.72 16.77 5.22
C ALA A 130 4.16 17.96 6.01
N GLN A 131 5.02 18.70 6.72
CA GLN A 131 4.65 19.88 7.48
C GLN A 131 4.78 21.20 6.65
N GLY A 132 4.83 21.07 5.30
CA GLY A 132 4.96 22.23 4.40
C GLY A 132 6.22 23.04 4.65
N TYR A 133 7.33 22.37 4.98
CA TYR A 133 8.59 23.00 5.35
C TYR A 133 8.44 24.05 6.47
N GLY A 134 7.57 23.77 7.43
CA GLY A 134 7.24 24.63 8.56
C GLY A 134 5.97 25.46 8.40
N GLY A 135 5.48 25.62 7.19
CA GLY A 135 4.32 26.49 6.91
C GLY A 135 2.96 25.93 7.38
N ARG A 136 2.88 24.62 7.69
CA ARG A 136 1.62 23.98 8.12
C ARG A 136 1.73 23.13 9.39
N ILE A 137 2.68 23.41 10.26
CA ILE A 137 2.91 22.61 11.48
C ILE A 137 1.64 22.53 12.34
N ALA A 138 0.95 23.65 12.57
CA ALA A 138 -0.26 23.68 13.38
C ALA A 138 -1.40 22.84 12.77
N ASP A 139 -1.57 22.91 11.44
CA ASP A 139 -2.54 22.08 10.71
C ASP A 139 -2.15 20.60 10.77
N ALA A 140 -0.86 20.28 10.63
CA ALA A 140 -0.36 18.92 10.72
C ALA A 140 -0.65 18.27 12.08
N ILE A 141 -0.39 19.00 13.17
CA ILE A 141 -0.70 18.53 14.52
C ILE A 141 -2.20 18.29 14.71
N ALA A 142 -3.03 19.17 14.15
CA ALA A 142 -4.48 19.12 14.35
C ALA A 142 -5.16 18.02 13.51
N HIS A 143 -4.63 17.67 12.34
CA HIS A 143 -5.39 16.89 11.36
C HIS A 143 -4.65 15.70 10.73
N ASP A 144 -3.30 15.65 10.76
CA ASP A 144 -2.60 14.61 10.02
C ASP A 144 -2.77 13.21 10.64
N ASN A 145 -3.06 13.10 11.94
CA ASN A 145 -3.39 11.79 12.53
C ASN A 145 -4.61 11.15 11.86
N ASP A 146 -5.65 11.93 11.59
CA ASP A 146 -6.89 11.44 10.96
C ASP A 146 -6.70 11.11 9.46
N ARG A 147 -5.64 11.65 8.85
CA ARG A 147 -5.32 11.49 7.42
C ARG A 147 -4.25 10.44 7.16
N THR A 148 -3.44 10.11 8.17
CA THR A 148 -2.33 9.17 8.02
C THR A 148 -2.85 7.74 7.91
N ILE A 149 -2.53 7.08 6.78
CA ILE A 149 -2.90 5.70 6.55
C ILE A 149 -1.84 4.78 7.14
N VAL A 150 -2.25 3.92 8.07
CA VAL A 150 -1.38 2.90 8.69
C VAL A 150 -1.87 1.52 8.28
N VAL A 151 -1.06 0.83 7.47
CA VAL A 151 -1.38 -0.51 6.97
C VAL A 151 -0.47 -1.53 7.63
N ALA A 152 -1.06 -2.52 8.31
CA ALA A 152 -0.34 -3.66 8.85
C ALA A 152 -0.24 -4.75 7.77
N GLN A 153 0.99 -5.14 7.36
CA GLN A 153 1.18 -6.24 6.42
C GLN A 153 1.32 -7.56 7.18
N VAL A 154 0.38 -8.47 6.91
CA VAL A 154 0.31 -9.82 7.49
C VAL A 154 0.75 -10.82 6.42
N GLU A 155 1.85 -11.51 6.69
CA GLU A 155 2.52 -12.37 5.72
C GLU A 155 3.25 -13.56 6.37
N HIS A 156 2.90 -13.85 7.62
CA HIS A 156 3.40 -14.99 8.39
C HIS A 156 2.25 -15.70 9.09
N VAL A 157 2.38 -17.00 9.33
CA VAL A 157 1.37 -17.81 10.02
C VAL A 157 1.03 -17.28 11.42
N ASP A 158 1.99 -16.71 12.13
CA ASP A 158 1.75 -16.09 13.44
C ASP A 158 0.83 -14.88 13.35
N GLY A 159 1.01 -14.04 12.29
CA GLY A 159 0.12 -12.91 12.01
C GLY A 159 -1.30 -13.36 11.68
N VAL A 160 -1.46 -14.47 10.95
CA VAL A 160 -2.76 -15.09 10.68
C VAL A 160 -3.39 -15.60 11.98
N ALA A 161 -2.62 -16.32 12.82
CA ALA A 161 -3.11 -16.83 14.09
C ALA A 161 -3.58 -15.70 15.04
N ASN A 162 -2.94 -14.54 14.99
CA ASN A 162 -3.24 -13.38 15.83
C ASN A 162 -4.14 -12.33 15.13
N ILE A 163 -4.70 -12.66 13.95
CA ILE A 163 -5.38 -11.66 13.12
C ILE A 163 -6.55 -10.98 13.83
N ALA A 164 -7.31 -11.71 14.63
CA ALA A 164 -8.45 -11.16 15.35
C ALA A 164 -8.06 -10.04 16.33
N GLU A 165 -6.87 -10.11 16.92
CA GLU A 165 -6.31 -9.12 17.81
C GLU A 165 -5.69 -7.95 17.04
N ILE A 166 -5.01 -8.23 15.92
CA ILE A 166 -4.41 -7.21 15.04
C ILE A 166 -5.50 -6.28 14.48
N VAL A 167 -6.58 -6.83 13.94
CA VAL A 167 -7.69 -6.03 13.37
C VAL A 167 -8.51 -5.30 14.42
N ALA A 168 -8.32 -5.58 15.70
CA ALA A 168 -8.95 -4.89 16.80
C ALA A 168 -8.18 -3.65 17.27
N VAL A 169 -6.95 -3.46 16.78
CA VAL A 169 -6.12 -2.30 17.16
C VAL A 169 -6.70 -1.02 16.55
N PRO A 170 -7.03 -0.01 17.35
CA PRO A 170 -7.49 1.28 16.83
C PRO A 170 -6.44 1.91 15.90
N ASP A 171 -6.93 2.68 14.92
CA ASP A 171 -6.13 3.48 13.99
C ASP A 171 -5.26 2.66 13.02
N VAL A 172 -5.36 1.32 13.02
CA VAL A 172 -4.96 0.52 11.86
C VAL A 172 -5.99 0.79 10.75
N SER A 173 -5.54 1.38 9.64
CA SER A 173 -6.41 1.79 8.53
C SER A 173 -6.78 0.64 7.60
N ALA A 174 -5.91 -0.35 7.48
CA ALA A 174 -6.10 -1.55 6.67
C ALA A 174 -5.13 -2.66 7.09
N VAL A 175 -5.47 -3.90 6.74
CA VAL A 175 -4.51 -5.01 6.70
C VAL A 175 -4.16 -5.28 5.25
N PHE A 176 -2.89 -5.57 4.96
CA PHE A 176 -2.42 -5.98 3.65
C PHE A 176 -1.78 -7.36 3.72
N ILE A 177 -2.13 -8.26 2.80
CA ILE A 177 -1.62 -9.62 2.78
C ILE A 177 -0.45 -9.69 1.80
N GLY A 178 0.71 -10.20 2.26
CA GLY A 178 1.86 -10.59 1.44
C GLY A 178 1.79 -12.08 1.07
N PRO A 179 1.16 -12.48 -0.06
CA PRO A 179 0.86 -13.90 -0.31
C PRO A 179 2.11 -14.74 -0.55
N PHE A 180 3.19 -14.16 -1.05
CA PHE A 180 4.44 -14.89 -1.30
C PHE A 180 5.13 -15.28 0.02
N ASP A 181 5.29 -14.32 0.93
CA ASP A 181 5.92 -14.55 2.23
C ASP A 181 5.02 -15.42 3.12
N LEU A 182 3.71 -15.23 3.05
CA LEU A 182 2.75 -16.12 3.72
C LEU A 182 2.89 -17.56 3.23
N SER A 183 3.03 -17.79 1.91
CA SER A 183 3.26 -19.13 1.37
C SER A 183 4.58 -19.73 1.84
N ALA A 184 5.63 -18.90 1.93
CA ALA A 184 6.93 -19.33 2.45
C ALA A 184 6.87 -19.69 3.94
N SER A 185 6.14 -18.93 4.75
CA SER A 185 5.95 -19.22 6.17
C SER A 185 5.18 -20.53 6.43
N LEU A 186 4.35 -20.95 5.45
CA LEU A 186 3.66 -22.24 5.43
C LEU A 186 4.50 -23.38 4.83
N GLY A 187 5.78 -23.14 4.53
CA GLY A 187 6.68 -24.12 3.92
C GLY A 187 6.42 -24.39 2.44
N LYS A 188 5.70 -23.51 1.74
CA LYS A 188 5.30 -23.60 0.32
C LYS A 188 5.69 -22.36 -0.49
N PRO A 189 6.97 -21.99 -0.53
CA PRO A 189 7.41 -20.73 -1.12
C PRO A 189 6.97 -20.60 -2.59
N GLY A 190 6.16 -19.58 -2.87
CA GLY A 190 5.62 -19.28 -4.21
C GLY A 190 4.35 -20.04 -4.58
N GLU A 191 3.91 -21.04 -3.83
CA GLU A 191 2.67 -21.80 -4.08
C GLU A 191 1.46 -21.05 -3.50
N ILE A 192 1.22 -19.81 -3.96
CA ILE A 192 0.16 -18.93 -3.45
C ILE A 192 -1.27 -19.48 -3.63
N GLY A 193 -1.47 -20.45 -4.52
CA GLY A 193 -2.74 -21.15 -4.74
C GLY A 193 -2.85 -22.48 -3.96
N ALA A 194 -1.91 -22.81 -3.06
CA ALA A 194 -2.05 -24.00 -2.23
C ALA A 194 -3.24 -23.85 -1.27
N PRO A 195 -4.01 -24.93 -1.00
CA PRO A 195 -5.25 -24.85 -0.22
C PRO A 195 -5.10 -24.23 1.18
N ASP A 196 -4.00 -24.50 1.87
CA ASP A 196 -3.70 -23.93 3.18
C ASP A 196 -3.30 -22.44 3.11
N VAL A 197 -2.65 -22.01 2.04
CA VAL A 197 -2.37 -20.58 1.78
C VAL A 197 -3.68 -19.83 1.49
N GLU A 198 -4.54 -20.39 0.64
CA GLU A 198 -5.86 -19.82 0.35
C GLU A 198 -6.75 -19.77 1.62
N GLN A 199 -6.69 -20.80 2.46
CA GLN A 199 -7.38 -20.81 3.74
C GLN A 199 -6.89 -19.68 4.65
N ALA A 200 -5.57 -19.54 4.84
CA ALA A 200 -4.98 -18.49 5.65
C ALA A 200 -5.36 -17.07 5.15
N ILE A 201 -5.34 -16.86 3.83
CA ILE A 201 -5.84 -15.62 3.22
C ILE A 201 -7.32 -15.40 3.56
N GLY A 202 -8.15 -16.43 3.47
CA GLY A 202 -9.58 -16.38 3.78
C GLY A 202 -9.85 -16.02 5.26
N GLU A 203 -9.03 -16.52 6.19
CA GLU A 203 -9.10 -16.19 7.61
C GLU A 203 -8.83 -14.70 7.85
N VAL A 204 -7.79 -14.13 7.22
CA VAL A 204 -7.49 -12.69 7.30
C VAL A 204 -8.63 -11.85 6.73
N VAL A 205 -9.14 -12.19 5.54
CA VAL A 205 -10.29 -11.49 4.92
C VAL A 205 -11.51 -11.51 5.83
N SER A 206 -11.82 -12.67 6.43
CA SER A 206 -12.96 -12.85 7.31
C SER A 206 -12.84 -12.00 8.59
N ALA A 207 -11.65 -11.96 9.20
CA ALA A 207 -11.38 -11.14 10.37
C ALA A 207 -11.51 -9.64 10.07
N CYS A 208 -10.97 -9.19 8.94
CA CYS A 208 -11.11 -7.82 8.47
C CYS A 208 -12.60 -7.46 8.22
N ALA A 209 -13.34 -8.35 7.56
CA ALA A 209 -14.76 -8.15 7.28
C ALA A 209 -15.60 -8.01 8.56
N ALA A 210 -15.33 -8.83 9.58
CA ALA A 210 -16.02 -8.78 10.88
C ALA A 210 -15.83 -7.43 11.59
N ARG A 211 -14.70 -6.75 11.36
CA ARG A 211 -14.37 -5.43 11.91
C ARG A 211 -14.65 -4.28 10.94
N LYS A 212 -15.17 -4.56 9.76
CA LYS A 212 -15.33 -3.60 8.66
C LYS A 212 -14.01 -2.89 8.28
N LEU A 213 -12.89 -3.54 8.54
CA LEU A 213 -11.56 -3.04 8.21
C LEU A 213 -11.24 -3.36 6.74
N PRO A 214 -10.67 -2.43 5.96
CA PRO A 214 -10.16 -2.71 4.62
C PRO A 214 -9.13 -3.84 4.63
N CYS A 215 -9.23 -4.75 3.65
CA CYS A 215 -8.27 -5.83 3.45
C CYS A 215 -7.63 -5.69 2.06
N GLY A 216 -6.31 -5.68 2.01
CA GLY A 216 -5.53 -5.58 0.79
C GLY A 216 -4.79 -6.88 0.46
N ILE A 217 -4.38 -7.00 -0.81
CA ILE A 217 -3.55 -8.10 -1.29
C ILE A 217 -2.78 -7.69 -2.54
N PHE A 218 -1.57 -8.26 -2.73
CA PHE A 218 -0.84 -8.21 -4.00
C PHE A 218 -1.33 -9.29 -4.97
N VAL A 219 -1.50 -8.93 -6.25
CA VAL A 219 -1.90 -9.84 -7.33
C VAL A 219 -1.11 -9.59 -8.61
N ALA A 220 -0.97 -10.63 -9.44
CA ALA A 220 -0.13 -10.61 -10.64
C ALA A 220 -0.89 -10.32 -11.95
N SER A 221 -2.17 -9.96 -11.91
CA SER A 221 -2.94 -9.65 -13.12
C SER A 221 -4.23 -8.90 -12.81
N GLY A 222 -4.81 -8.22 -13.82
CA GLY A 222 -6.12 -7.60 -13.68
C GLY A 222 -7.27 -8.61 -13.47
N GLU A 223 -7.13 -9.83 -13.99
CA GLU A 223 -8.10 -10.91 -13.71
C GLU A 223 -8.02 -11.34 -12.24
N ALA A 224 -6.81 -11.51 -11.69
CA ALA A 224 -6.62 -11.80 -10.28
C ALA A 224 -7.13 -10.65 -9.40
N ALA A 225 -6.99 -9.39 -9.82
CA ALA A 225 -7.56 -8.24 -9.11
C ALA A 225 -9.09 -8.32 -9.05
N ARG A 226 -9.78 -8.67 -10.15
CA ARG A 226 -11.24 -8.87 -10.14
C ARG A 226 -11.65 -9.98 -9.18
N ARG A 227 -10.92 -11.11 -9.17
CA ARG A 227 -11.18 -12.20 -8.20
C ARG A 227 -10.96 -11.75 -6.76
N ALA A 228 -9.91 -10.98 -6.49
CA ALA A 228 -9.64 -10.44 -5.15
C ALA A 228 -10.75 -9.52 -4.67
N PHE A 229 -11.24 -8.60 -5.52
CA PHE A 229 -12.40 -7.77 -5.18
C PHE A 229 -13.65 -8.60 -4.89
N ALA A 230 -13.93 -9.61 -5.70
CA ALA A 230 -15.06 -10.53 -5.48
C ALA A 230 -14.91 -11.34 -4.18
N ALA A 231 -13.68 -11.63 -3.75
CA ALA A 231 -13.38 -12.32 -2.49
C ALA A 231 -13.43 -11.40 -1.25
N GLY A 232 -13.68 -10.09 -1.41
CA GLY A 232 -13.85 -9.15 -0.31
C GLY A 232 -12.64 -8.26 0.00
N HIS A 233 -11.57 -8.36 -0.79
CA HIS A 233 -10.50 -7.37 -0.71
C HIS A 233 -10.99 -6.02 -1.25
N SER A 234 -10.49 -4.93 -0.68
CA SER A 234 -10.82 -3.57 -1.13
C SER A 234 -9.59 -2.73 -1.49
N LEU A 235 -8.39 -3.14 -1.08
CA LEU A 235 -7.13 -2.44 -1.35
C LEU A 235 -6.20 -3.36 -2.15
N VAL A 236 -6.42 -3.48 -3.46
CA VAL A 236 -5.67 -4.40 -4.31
C VAL A 236 -4.46 -3.71 -4.93
N CYS A 237 -3.28 -4.32 -4.79
CA CYS A 237 -2.06 -3.93 -5.49
C CYS A 237 -1.82 -4.92 -6.63
N ALA A 238 -1.90 -4.47 -7.88
CA ALA A 238 -1.78 -5.30 -9.06
C ALA A 238 -0.48 -5.01 -9.80
N MET A 239 0.36 -6.03 -9.95
CA MET A 239 1.63 -5.97 -10.67
C MET A 239 2.68 -5.03 -10.04
N THR A 240 3.84 -4.96 -10.64
CA THR A 240 4.87 -3.98 -10.35
C THR A 240 5.17 -3.16 -11.60
N ASP A 241 5.74 -1.97 -11.45
CA ASP A 241 6.23 -1.14 -12.55
C ASP A 241 7.14 -1.93 -13.52
N THR A 242 8.07 -2.71 -12.97
CA THR A 242 9.00 -3.55 -13.74
C THR A 242 8.27 -4.66 -14.50
N LEU A 243 7.30 -5.35 -13.88
CA LEU A 243 6.53 -6.39 -14.56
C LEU A 243 5.60 -5.83 -15.64
N LEU A 244 5.00 -4.66 -15.38
CA LEU A 244 4.19 -3.96 -16.39
C LEU A 244 5.03 -3.61 -17.61
N LEU A 245 6.21 -3.00 -17.41
CA LEU A 245 7.14 -2.63 -18.47
C LEU A 245 7.65 -3.86 -19.23
N ALA A 246 8.15 -4.88 -18.52
CA ALA A 246 8.66 -6.11 -19.12
C ALA A 246 7.57 -6.82 -19.94
N GLY A 247 6.35 -6.92 -19.41
CA GLY A 247 5.22 -7.53 -20.10
C GLY A 247 4.82 -6.77 -21.36
N ALA A 248 4.80 -5.42 -21.32
CA ALA A 248 4.51 -4.60 -22.50
C ALA A 248 5.59 -4.74 -23.57
N ALA A 249 6.87 -4.70 -23.20
CA ALA A 249 7.99 -4.89 -24.11
C ALA A 249 7.99 -6.28 -24.76
N ALA A 250 7.74 -7.33 -23.96
CA ALA A 250 7.66 -8.70 -24.48
C ALA A 250 6.51 -8.86 -25.50
N ARG A 251 5.33 -8.32 -25.21
CA ARG A 251 4.18 -8.36 -26.13
C ARG A 251 4.48 -7.63 -27.43
N LEU A 252 5.07 -6.43 -27.35
CA LEU A 252 5.46 -5.65 -28.54
C LEU A 252 6.44 -6.45 -29.41
N ARG A 253 7.50 -6.99 -28.81
CA ARG A 253 8.47 -7.83 -29.52
C ARG A 253 7.83 -9.04 -30.18
N ALA A 254 6.99 -9.78 -29.46
CA ALA A 254 6.31 -10.96 -29.99
C ALA A 254 5.39 -10.60 -31.16
N SER A 255 4.64 -9.51 -31.08
CA SER A 255 3.74 -9.08 -32.17
C SER A 255 4.50 -8.67 -33.44
N ALA A 256 5.70 -8.11 -33.31
CA ALA A 256 6.53 -7.72 -34.45
C ALA A 256 7.06 -8.91 -35.25
N PHE A 257 7.17 -10.09 -34.63
CA PHE A 257 7.67 -11.32 -35.26
C PHE A 257 6.57 -12.39 -35.46
N ALA A 258 5.32 -12.06 -35.13
CA ALA A 258 4.20 -12.97 -35.40
C ALA A 258 4.05 -13.15 -36.93
N LYS A 259 4.23 -14.38 -37.41
CA LYS A 259 3.94 -14.72 -38.81
C LYS A 259 2.45 -14.48 -39.08
N LYS A 260 2.10 -13.72 -40.12
CA LYS A 260 0.73 -13.69 -40.62
C LYS A 260 0.35 -15.13 -40.89
N GLY A 261 -0.65 -15.67 -40.21
CA GLY A 261 -1.21 -16.97 -40.53
C GLY A 261 -1.57 -16.97 -42.02
N VAL A 262 -0.98 -17.87 -42.79
CA VAL A 262 -1.38 -18.10 -44.18
C VAL A 262 -2.83 -18.52 -44.09
N GLY A 263 -3.74 -17.66 -44.45
CA GLY A 263 -5.15 -17.99 -44.65
C GLY A 263 -5.20 -19.10 -45.71
N GLY A 264 -5.55 -20.29 -45.26
CA GLY A 264 -5.91 -21.37 -46.16
C GLY A 264 -7.13 -20.92 -46.96
N GLY A 265 -6.95 -20.85 -48.24
CA GLY A 265 -8.03 -20.68 -49.22
C GLY A 265 -8.94 -21.88 -49.28
#